data_9032894ab2fa18f43c700da251f7c39e
#
_entry.id   9032894ab2fa18f43c700da251f7c39e
#
_cell.length_a   1.000
_cell.length_b   1.000
_cell.length_c   1.000
_cell.angle_alpha   90.00
_cell.angle_beta   90.00
_cell.angle_gamma   90.00
#
_symmetry.space_group_name_H-M   'P 1'
#
loop_
_entity.id
_entity.type
_entity.pdbx_description
1 polymer ?
#
loop_
_entity_poly.entity_id
_entity_poly.type
_entity_poly.pdbx_seq_one_letter_code
_entity_poly.pdbx_strand_id
1 'polypeptide(L)'
;MSDELKSDVPADDAAVYVISVAAEISGLHPQTLRQYDKLGLVSPSRTEGRNRRYSLRDIALLRAVQKLVGAGINHAGIRRIIELESAMANMAIEVAQLRIEVDALVEANPPKGLARRSRSEVIVYKQEK
;
A
#
# COMPACT_ATOMS: atom_id res chain seq x y z
N MET A 1 -1.78 28.46 5.90
CA MET A 1 -0.81 28.00 6.88
C MET A 1 -0.65 26.51 6.88
N SER A 2 -1.69 25.79 7.26
CA SER A 2 -1.57 24.33 7.25
C SER A 2 -1.40 23.76 5.86
N ASP A 3 -1.91 24.45 4.84
CA ASP A 3 -1.73 24.01 3.46
C ASP A 3 -0.28 24.11 3.03
N GLU A 4 0.41 25.13 3.50
CA GLU A 4 1.82 25.28 3.18
C GLU A 4 2.65 24.18 3.82
N LEU A 5 2.31 23.80 5.05
CA LEU A 5 3.01 22.73 5.73
C LEU A 5 2.75 21.39 5.03
N LYS A 6 1.53 21.19 4.53
CA LYS A 6 1.21 19.96 3.82
C LYS A 6 1.96 19.84 2.51
N SER A 7 2.20 20.97 1.83
CA SER A 7 2.89 20.93 0.55
C SER A 7 4.37 20.63 0.68
N ASP A 8 4.93 20.79 1.89
CA ASP A 8 6.35 20.48 2.11
C ASP A 8 6.61 18.99 2.28
N VAL A 9 5.56 18.20 2.53
CA VAL A 9 5.70 16.76 2.72
C VAL A 9 5.08 16.05 1.53
N PRO A 10 5.88 15.37 0.71
CA PRO A 10 5.30 14.65 -0.44
C PRO A 10 4.39 13.54 0.01
N ALA A 11 3.33 13.29 -0.76
CA ALA A 11 2.48 12.13 -0.54
C ALA A 11 3.29 10.87 -0.79
N ASP A 12 2.89 9.76 -0.16
CA ASP A 12 3.62 8.50 -0.28
C ASP A 12 3.73 8.00 -1.72
N ASP A 13 2.74 8.34 -2.55
CA ASP A 13 2.74 7.90 -3.94
C ASP A 13 3.28 8.95 -4.90
N ALA A 14 3.74 10.09 -4.39
CA ALA A 14 4.34 11.13 -5.24
C ALA A 14 5.72 10.67 -5.70
N ALA A 15 5.93 10.58 -7.01
CA ALA A 15 7.18 10.10 -7.59
C ALA A 15 8.16 11.26 -7.73
N VAL A 16 8.83 11.61 -6.64
CA VAL A 16 9.68 12.80 -6.58
C VAL A 16 11.17 12.50 -6.43
N TYR A 17 11.55 11.26 -6.16
CA TYR A 17 12.95 10.93 -5.84
C TYR A 17 13.67 10.37 -7.05
N VAL A 18 14.81 10.98 -7.41
CA VAL A 18 15.67 10.44 -8.46
C VAL A 18 16.32 9.15 -7.97
N ILE A 19 16.81 8.35 -8.92
CA ILE A 19 17.33 7.02 -8.60
C ILE A 19 18.45 7.04 -7.56
N SER A 20 19.35 8.02 -7.62
CA SER A 20 20.44 8.08 -6.65
C SER A 20 19.93 8.30 -5.24
N VAL A 21 18.92 9.14 -5.07
CA VAL A 21 18.32 9.42 -3.76
C VAL A 21 17.52 8.20 -3.30
N ALA A 22 16.75 7.60 -4.20
CA ALA A 22 15.98 6.41 -3.87
C ALA A 22 16.89 5.27 -3.43
N ALA A 23 18.03 5.11 -4.10
CA ALA A 23 19.02 4.10 -3.72
C ALA A 23 19.54 4.36 -2.33
N GLU A 24 19.85 5.61 -2.03
CA GLU A 24 20.35 6.00 -0.72
C GLU A 24 19.35 5.70 0.38
N ILE A 25 18.08 6.10 0.17
CA ILE A 25 17.03 5.90 1.18
C ILE A 25 16.76 4.42 1.38
N SER A 26 16.73 3.65 0.29
CA SER A 26 16.44 2.22 0.38
C SER A 26 17.62 1.40 0.88
N GLY A 27 18.82 1.96 0.82
CA GLY A 27 20.03 1.23 1.19
C GLY A 27 20.47 0.25 0.12
N LEU A 28 20.05 0.45 -1.13
CA LEU A 28 20.37 -0.43 -2.24
C LEU A 28 21.23 0.31 -3.26
N HIS A 29 21.98 -0.46 -4.04
CA HIS A 29 22.78 0.12 -5.11
C HIS A 29 21.87 0.59 -6.25
N PRO A 30 22.19 1.72 -6.92
CA PRO A 30 21.37 2.18 -8.05
C PRO A 30 21.21 1.13 -9.15
N GLN A 31 22.23 0.33 -9.36
CA GLN A 31 22.16 -0.72 -10.37
C GLN A 31 21.10 -1.78 -10.01
N THR A 32 20.94 -2.04 -8.71
CA THR A 32 19.88 -2.94 -8.25
C THR A 32 18.50 -2.38 -8.59
N LEU A 33 18.33 -1.07 -8.40
CA LEU A 33 17.07 -0.42 -8.74
C LEU A 33 16.76 -0.55 -10.23
N ARG A 34 17.78 -0.34 -11.07
CA ARG A 34 17.62 -0.50 -12.52
C ARG A 34 17.25 -1.93 -12.89
N GLN A 35 17.87 -2.89 -12.22
CA GLN A 35 17.61 -4.30 -12.46
C GLN A 35 16.17 -4.66 -12.09
N TYR A 36 15.70 -4.19 -10.94
CA TYR A 36 14.33 -4.45 -10.51
C TYR A 36 13.30 -3.82 -11.45
N ASP A 37 13.62 -2.64 -11.99
CA ASP A 37 12.78 -2.01 -13.01
C ASP A 37 12.72 -2.88 -14.26
N LYS A 38 13.87 -3.35 -14.71
CA LYS A 38 13.96 -4.20 -15.90
C LYS A 38 13.16 -5.48 -15.74
N LEU A 39 13.18 -6.06 -14.53
CA LEU A 39 12.48 -7.31 -14.25
C LEU A 39 10.98 -7.09 -13.98
N GLY A 40 10.55 -5.85 -13.93
CA GLY A 40 9.15 -5.55 -13.65
C GLY A 40 8.74 -5.74 -12.20
N LEU A 41 9.71 -5.76 -11.29
CA LEU A 41 9.43 -5.94 -9.86
C LEU A 41 9.08 -4.62 -9.20
N VAL A 42 9.83 -3.56 -9.51
CA VAL A 42 9.53 -2.21 -9.02
C VAL A 42 9.72 -1.28 -10.20
N SER A 43 8.62 -0.72 -10.69
CA SER A 43 8.64 0.13 -11.88
C SER A 43 8.38 1.58 -11.50
N PRO A 44 9.41 2.43 -11.55
CA PRO A 44 9.24 3.83 -11.20
C PRO A 44 8.49 4.58 -12.29
N SER A 45 7.98 5.75 -11.93
CA SER A 45 7.45 6.68 -12.92
C SER A 45 8.60 7.28 -13.71
N ARG A 46 8.28 7.83 -14.87
CA ARG A 46 9.29 8.45 -15.71
C ARG A 46 8.90 9.88 -16.01
N THR A 47 9.88 10.76 -15.98
CA THR A 47 9.67 12.13 -16.40
C THR A 47 9.64 12.22 -17.92
N GLU A 48 9.39 13.41 -18.44
CA GLU A 48 9.38 13.63 -19.88
C GLU A 48 10.72 13.26 -20.51
N GLY A 49 11.81 13.45 -19.77
CA GLY A 49 13.13 13.05 -20.24
C GLY A 49 13.45 11.58 -20.01
N ARG A 50 12.45 10.80 -19.62
CA ARG A 50 12.57 9.36 -19.38
C ARG A 50 13.44 9.01 -18.17
N ASN A 51 13.68 9.99 -17.31
CA ASN A 51 14.41 9.73 -16.07
C ASN A 51 13.49 9.09 -15.05
N ARG A 52 14.06 8.16 -14.28
CA ARG A 52 13.31 7.44 -13.27
C ARG A 52 13.00 8.34 -12.08
N ARG A 53 11.77 8.23 -11.57
CA ARG A 53 11.36 8.92 -10.36
C ARG A 53 10.63 7.93 -9.47
N TYR A 54 11.05 7.88 -8.22
CA TYR A 54 10.53 6.93 -7.25
C TYR A 54 9.71 7.65 -6.20
N SER A 55 8.64 7.00 -5.77
CA SER A 55 7.84 7.46 -4.64
C SER A 55 8.34 6.81 -3.36
N LEU A 56 7.88 7.29 -2.21
CA LEU A 56 8.18 6.62 -0.95
C LEU A 56 7.59 5.22 -0.93
N ARG A 57 6.44 5.05 -1.56
CA ARG A 57 5.83 3.72 -1.68
C ARG A 57 6.71 2.79 -2.50
N ASP A 58 7.29 3.30 -3.59
CA ASP A 58 8.24 2.53 -4.39
C ASP A 58 9.46 2.13 -3.57
N ILE A 59 9.95 3.05 -2.75
CA ILE A 59 11.13 2.79 -1.93
C ILE A 59 10.83 1.70 -0.90
N ALA A 60 9.65 1.73 -0.30
CA ALA A 60 9.22 0.67 0.61
C ALA A 60 9.14 -0.67 -0.11
N LEU A 61 8.64 -0.66 -1.35
CA LEU A 61 8.56 -1.87 -2.15
C LEU A 61 9.95 -2.40 -2.50
N LEU A 62 10.90 -1.52 -2.78
CA LEU A 62 12.28 -1.93 -3.03
C LEU A 62 12.83 -2.74 -1.86
N ARG A 63 12.57 -2.27 -0.64
CA ARG A 63 13.03 -2.98 0.56
C ARG A 63 12.34 -4.32 0.71
N ALA A 64 11.04 -4.37 0.43
CA ALA A 64 10.28 -5.61 0.52
C ALA A 64 10.81 -6.63 -0.49
N VAL A 65 11.07 -6.19 -1.72
CA VAL A 65 11.62 -7.06 -2.76
C VAL A 65 12.99 -7.59 -2.34
N GLN A 66 13.83 -6.72 -1.79
CA GLN A 66 15.15 -7.13 -1.35
C GLN A 66 15.08 -8.22 -0.27
N LYS A 67 14.13 -8.09 0.64
CA LYS A 67 13.91 -9.11 1.67
C LYS A 67 13.54 -10.45 1.05
N LEU A 68 12.67 -10.44 0.05
CA LEU A 68 12.25 -11.67 -0.61
C LEU A 68 13.38 -12.30 -1.39
N VAL A 69 14.20 -11.47 -2.04
CA VAL A 69 15.40 -11.96 -2.73
C VAL A 69 16.32 -12.64 -1.72
N GLY A 70 16.53 -11.99 -0.57
CA GLY A 70 17.36 -12.56 0.48
C GLY A 70 16.83 -13.86 1.04
N ALA A 71 15.52 -14.05 0.98
CA ALA A 71 14.89 -15.30 1.43
C ALA A 71 14.96 -16.40 0.39
N GLY A 72 15.55 -16.13 -0.77
CA GLY A 72 15.74 -17.15 -1.79
C GLY A 72 14.56 -17.33 -2.72
N ILE A 73 13.63 -16.38 -2.75
CA ILE A 73 12.47 -16.48 -3.62
C ILE A 73 12.87 -15.94 -5.00
N ASN A 74 12.50 -16.67 -6.06
CA ASN A 74 12.85 -16.24 -7.40
C ASN A 74 11.95 -15.09 -7.87
N HIS A 75 12.30 -14.49 -9.00
CA HIS A 75 11.62 -13.28 -9.47
C HIS A 75 10.14 -13.53 -9.76
N ALA A 76 9.80 -14.68 -10.31
CA ALA A 76 8.40 -15.01 -10.58
C ALA A 76 7.60 -15.11 -9.28
N GLY A 77 8.19 -15.72 -8.25
CA GLY A 77 7.55 -15.81 -6.95
C GLY A 77 7.39 -14.46 -6.30
N ILE A 78 8.42 -13.62 -6.39
CA ILE A 78 8.34 -12.27 -5.83
C ILE A 78 7.22 -11.48 -6.51
N ARG A 79 7.14 -11.55 -7.84
CA ARG A 79 6.08 -10.87 -8.57
C ARG A 79 4.70 -11.33 -8.12
N ARG A 80 4.55 -12.64 -7.94
CA ARG A 80 3.27 -13.20 -7.49
C ARG A 80 2.92 -12.75 -6.09
N ILE A 81 3.90 -12.70 -5.20
CA ILE A 81 3.68 -12.22 -3.84
C ILE A 81 3.22 -10.76 -3.83
N ILE A 82 3.88 -9.92 -4.64
CA ILE A 82 3.50 -8.51 -4.73
C ILE A 82 2.08 -8.38 -5.24
N GLU A 83 1.70 -9.15 -6.27
CA GLU A 83 0.35 -9.13 -6.81
C GLU A 83 -0.67 -9.51 -5.75
N LEU A 84 -0.38 -10.57 -5.01
CA LEU A 84 -1.30 -11.05 -3.98
C LEU A 84 -1.42 -10.06 -2.83
N GLU A 85 -0.32 -9.46 -2.41
CA GLU A 85 -0.36 -8.46 -1.34
C GLU A 85 -1.14 -7.23 -1.76
N SER A 86 -0.99 -6.81 -3.01
CA SER A 86 -1.76 -5.68 -3.53
C SER A 86 -3.25 -6.01 -3.56
N ALA A 87 -3.60 -7.22 -3.98
CA ALA A 87 -4.99 -7.64 -4.00
C ALA A 87 -5.57 -7.67 -2.58
N MET A 88 -4.79 -8.16 -1.63
CA MET A 88 -5.23 -8.19 -0.23
C MET A 88 -5.44 -6.78 0.33
N ALA A 89 -4.54 -5.87 0.01
CA ALA A 89 -4.66 -4.48 0.47
C ALA A 89 -5.91 -3.83 -0.12
N ASN A 90 -6.18 -4.08 -1.39
CA ASN A 90 -7.38 -3.53 -2.04
C ASN A 90 -8.65 -4.10 -1.42
N MET A 91 -8.65 -5.40 -1.12
CA MET A 91 -9.78 -6.03 -0.47
C MET A 91 -10.01 -5.47 0.94
N ALA A 92 -8.93 -5.20 1.66
CA ALA A 92 -9.04 -4.61 3.00
C ALA A 92 -9.67 -3.23 2.95
N ILE A 93 -9.30 -2.43 1.94
CA ILE A 93 -9.88 -1.10 1.76
C ILE A 93 -11.36 -1.23 1.44
N GLU A 94 -11.70 -2.16 0.56
CA GLU A 94 -13.09 -2.40 0.16
C GLU A 94 -13.94 -2.82 1.36
N VAL A 95 -13.42 -3.72 2.18
CA VAL A 95 -14.12 -4.16 3.39
C VAL A 95 -14.34 -2.99 4.33
N ALA A 96 -13.31 -2.15 4.51
CA ALA A 96 -13.44 -0.99 5.38
C ALA A 96 -14.51 -0.02 4.88
N GLN A 97 -14.55 0.21 3.57
CA GLN A 97 -15.56 1.09 2.98
C GLN A 97 -16.96 0.52 3.16
N LEU A 98 -17.12 -0.78 2.94
CA LEU A 98 -18.41 -1.43 3.11
C LEU A 98 -18.89 -1.38 4.55
N ARG A 99 -17.97 -1.50 5.50
CA ARG A 99 -18.31 -1.39 6.92
C ARG A 99 -18.83 -0.01 7.25
N ILE A 100 -18.17 1.02 6.71
CA ILE A 100 -18.61 2.39 6.93
C ILE A 100 -20.03 2.58 6.38
N GLU A 101 -20.30 2.03 5.19
CA GLU A 101 -21.62 2.15 4.57
C GLU A 101 -22.67 1.41 5.38
N VAL A 102 -22.36 0.20 5.83
CA VAL A 102 -23.30 -0.59 6.64
C VAL A 102 -23.58 0.14 7.96
N ASP A 103 -22.54 0.66 8.60
CA ASP A 103 -22.70 1.39 9.86
C ASP A 103 -23.59 2.61 9.68
N ALA A 104 -23.40 3.34 8.58
CA ALA A 104 -24.23 4.50 8.31
C ALA A 104 -25.69 4.11 8.08
N LEU A 105 -25.92 3.01 7.38
CA LEU A 105 -27.28 2.52 7.15
C LEU A 105 -27.95 2.07 8.43
N VAL A 106 -27.21 1.39 9.31
CA VAL A 106 -27.73 0.93 10.58
C VAL A 106 -28.08 2.11 11.48
N GLU A 107 -27.24 3.14 11.50
CA GLU A 107 -27.52 4.34 12.30
C GLU A 107 -28.72 5.11 11.79
N ALA A 108 -28.88 5.14 10.47
CA ALA A 108 -30.04 5.84 9.87
C ALA A 108 -31.34 5.07 10.10
N ASN A 109 -31.27 3.73 10.10
CA ASN A 109 -32.43 2.88 10.23
C ASN A 109 -32.13 1.76 11.22
N PRO A 110 -32.06 2.05 12.53
CA PRO A 110 -31.69 1.01 13.48
C PRO A 110 -32.78 -0.07 13.53
N PRO A 111 -32.38 -1.35 13.49
CA PRO A 111 -33.34 -2.44 13.60
C PRO A 111 -34.05 -2.42 14.94
N LYS A 112 -35.34 -2.72 14.94
CA LYS A 112 -36.11 -2.79 16.17
C LYS A 112 -35.58 -3.91 17.04
N GLY A 113 -35.38 -3.61 18.31
CA GLY A 113 -34.89 -4.59 19.24
C GLY A 113 -33.38 -4.77 19.25
N LEU A 114 -32.69 -4.21 18.29
CA LEU A 114 -31.24 -4.29 18.20
C LEU A 114 -30.56 -2.94 18.28
N ALA A 115 -31.33 -1.88 18.42
CA ALA A 115 -30.84 -0.52 18.30
C ALA A 115 -29.76 -0.20 19.34
N ARG A 116 -29.75 -0.88 20.45
CA ARG A 116 -28.83 -0.58 21.53
C ARG A 116 -27.57 -1.42 21.50
N ARG A 117 -27.50 -2.39 20.62
CA ARG A 117 -26.32 -3.25 20.56
C ARG A 117 -25.20 -2.55 19.83
N SER A 118 -23.98 -2.69 20.37
CA SER A 118 -22.82 -2.21 19.68
C SER A 118 -22.43 -3.19 18.57
N ARG A 119 -21.65 -2.71 17.61
CA ARG A 119 -21.18 -3.56 16.54
C ARG A 119 -20.27 -4.67 17.04
N SER A 120 -19.47 -4.38 18.04
CA SER A 120 -18.58 -5.39 18.57
C SER A 120 -19.35 -6.50 19.27
N GLU A 121 -20.46 -6.18 19.92
CA GLU A 121 -21.32 -7.20 20.52
C GLU A 121 -21.90 -8.13 19.47
N VAL A 122 -22.34 -7.55 18.35
CA VAL A 122 -22.91 -8.36 17.26
C VAL A 122 -21.84 -9.28 16.68
N ILE A 123 -20.63 -8.78 16.50
CA ILE A 123 -19.55 -9.57 15.95
C ILE A 123 -19.17 -10.71 16.88
N VAL A 124 -19.05 -10.43 18.19
CA VAL A 124 -18.72 -11.45 19.17
C VAL A 124 -19.79 -12.53 19.19
N TYR A 125 -21.06 -12.14 19.12
CA TYR A 125 -22.15 -13.09 19.11
C TYR A 125 -22.03 -14.05 17.94
N LYS A 126 -21.70 -13.54 16.76
CA LYS A 126 -21.52 -14.37 15.58
C LYS A 126 -20.37 -15.34 15.73
N GLN A 127 -19.31 -14.91 16.39
CA GLN A 127 -18.13 -15.76 16.56
C GLN A 127 -18.39 -16.91 17.50
N GLU A 128 -19.26 -16.74 18.46
CA GLU A 128 -19.61 -17.79 19.39
C GLU A 128 -20.46 -18.89 18.76
N LYS A 129 -21.06 -18.58 17.63
CA LYS A 129 -21.83 -19.57 16.89
C LYS A 129 -20.93 -20.40 16.02
#